data_15b8822ca3f1a5211587f47976ce8b30
#
_entry.id   15b8822ca3f1a5211587f47976ce8b30
#
_cell.length_a   1.000
_cell.length_b   1.000
_cell.length_c   1.000
_cell.angle_alpha   90.00
_cell.angle_beta   90.00
_cell.angle_gamma   90.00
#
_symmetry.space_group_name_H-M   'P 1'
#
loop_
_entity.id
_entity.type
_entity.pdbx_description
1 polymer ?
#
loop_
_entity_poly.entity_id
_entity_poly.type
_entity_poly.pdbx_seq_one_letter_code
_entity_poly.pdbx_strand_id
1 'polypeptide(L)'
;VTTAPPRFSPSRRTWLSLLVPLVLGIAYWAVTAGVRAHVDGLVGAAIGRPLPAFRLVDMGGAEWSNEALRGRRVLLHFFRSFCGSCDAEAPGWRSLESKLPDDVVLLHVMTDAVLGFPPEATAATLQREAFARPVLMADAAFVDGFHQVSWSNVTPITYVVDAAGTIRFGLRGRQEPATVERAIAAVQ
;
A
#
# COMPACT_ATOMS: atom_id res chain seq x y z
N VAL A 1 -24.44 -19.38 62.04
CA VAL A 1 -23.71 -20.37 61.21
C VAL A 1 -23.26 -19.69 59.95
N THR A 2 -21.98 -19.30 59.91
CA THR A 2 -21.40 -18.61 58.75
C THR A 2 -20.78 -19.68 57.84
N THR A 3 -21.43 -20.00 56.73
CA THR A 3 -20.90 -20.92 55.73
C THR A 3 -19.87 -20.17 54.86
N ALA A 4 -18.61 -20.62 54.87
CA ALA A 4 -17.56 -20.11 54.05
C ALA A 4 -17.87 -20.39 52.55
N PRO A 5 -17.60 -19.45 51.63
CA PRO A 5 -17.88 -19.66 50.21
C PRO A 5 -16.97 -20.78 49.63
N PRO A 6 -17.47 -21.56 48.66
CA PRO A 6 -16.72 -22.63 48.03
C PRO A 6 -15.45 -22.08 47.33
N ARG A 7 -14.28 -22.65 47.68
CA ARG A 7 -13.01 -22.35 47.01
C ARG A 7 -13.00 -23.03 45.64
N PHE A 8 -13.12 -22.23 44.59
CA PHE A 8 -13.02 -22.69 43.21
C PHE A 8 -11.53 -22.96 42.89
N SER A 9 -11.13 -24.24 42.86
CA SER A 9 -9.81 -24.62 42.33
C SER A 9 -9.97 -25.11 40.90
N PRO A 10 -9.53 -24.35 39.90
CA PRO A 10 -9.67 -24.75 38.49
C PRO A 10 -8.84 -26.01 38.22
N SER A 11 -9.45 -26.98 37.52
CA SER A 11 -8.79 -28.23 37.14
C SER A 11 -7.67 -27.95 36.08
N ARG A 12 -6.70 -28.88 35.96
CA ARG A 12 -5.66 -28.77 34.89
C ARG A 12 -6.28 -28.62 33.50
N ARG A 13 -7.41 -29.23 33.23
CA ARG A 13 -8.14 -29.12 31.95
C ARG A 13 -8.66 -27.70 31.73
N THR A 14 -9.15 -27.04 32.78
CA THR A 14 -9.60 -25.63 32.69
C THR A 14 -8.47 -24.66 32.42
N TRP A 15 -7.28 -24.88 32.98
CA TRP A 15 -6.09 -24.08 32.67
C TRP A 15 -5.62 -24.28 31.25
N LEU A 16 -5.60 -25.53 30.73
CA LEU A 16 -5.22 -25.83 29.37
C LEU A 16 -6.16 -25.19 28.33
N SER A 17 -7.49 -25.23 28.62
CA SER A 17 -8.49 -24.62 27.73
C SER A 17 -8.38 -23.08 27.62
N LEU A 18 -7.79 -22.42 28.61
CA LEU A 18 -7.54 -20.98 28.63
C LEU A 18 -6.14 -20.63 28.06
N LEU A 19 -5.13 -21.45 28.36
CA LEU A 19 -3.75 -21.19 27.93
C LEU A 19 -3.56 -21.41 26.44
N VAL A 20 -4.18 -22.42 25.84
CA VAL A 20 -4.02 -22.70 24.40
C VAL A 20 -4.49 -21.52 23.53
N PRO A 21 -5.72 -21.00 23.66
CA PRO A 21 -6.15 -19.86 22.86
C PRO A 21 -5.33 -18.59 23.16
N LEU A 22 -4.87 -18.40 24.40
CA LEU A 22 -4.00 -17.28 24.75
C LEU A 22 -2.65 -17.35 24.02
N VAL A 23 -2.00 -18.52 24.05
CA VAL A 23 -0.72 -18.75 23.34
C VAL A 23 -0.89 -18.58 21.84
N LEU A 24 -1.96 -19.15 21.26
CA LEU A 24 -2.25 -18.98 19.83
C LEU A 24 -2.52 -17.51 19.46
N GLY A 25 -3.25 -16.80 20.33
CA GLY A 25 -3.50 -15.36 20.15
C GLY A 25 -2.20 -14.53 20.18
N ILE A 26 -1.31 -14.81 21.15
CA ILE A 26 0.00 -14.15 21.23
C ILE A 26 0.87 -14.50 20.01
N ALA A 27 0.90 -15.77 19.62
CA ALA A 27 1.67 -16.20 18.45
C ALA A 27 1.14 -15.54 17.17
N TYR A 28 -0.17 -15.51 16.95
CA TYR A 28 -0.78 -14.82 15.84
C TYR A 28 -0.44 -13.32 15.83
N TRP A 29 -0.55 -12.66 16.99
CA TRP A 29 -0.20 -11.25 17.12
C TRP A 29 1.28 -11.00 16.82
N ALA A 30 2.18 -11.82 17.36
CA ALA A 30 3.62 -11.70 17.12
C ALA A 30 3.99 -11.87 15.64
N VAL A 31 3.40 -12.88 14.97
CA VAL A 31 3.61 -13.10 13.53
C VAL A 31 3.09 -11.92 12.71
N THR A 32 1.87 -11.46 12.98
CA THR A 32 1.29 -10.32 12.24
C THR A 32 2.06 -9.01 12.49
N ALA A 33 2.52 -8.78 13.73
CA ALA A 33 3.36 -7.63 14.05
C ALA A 33 4.72 -7.70 13.33
N GLY A 34 5.36 -8.88 13.30
CA GLY A 34 6.61 -9.11 12.57
C GLY A 34 6.48 -8.87 11.06
N VAL A 35 5.41 -9.39 10.44
CA VAL A 35 5.13 -9.15 9.02
C VAL A 35 4.92 -7.66 8.74
N ARG A 36 4.12 -6.98 9.58
CA ARG A 36 3.90 -5.52 9.43
C ARG A 36 5.21 -4.75 9.53
N ALA A 37 6.02 -5.01 10.55
CA ALA A 37 7.30 -4.35 10.73
C ALA A 37 8.27 -4.60 9.56
N HIS A 38 8.28 -5.81 9.02
CA HIS A 38 9.08 -6.15 7.85
C HIS A 38 8.66 -5.33 6.62
N VAL A 39 7.35 -5.29 6.32
CA VAL A 39 6.81 -4.52 5.19
C VAL A 39 7.05 -3.02 5.37
N ASP A 40 6.85 -2.48 6.59
CA ASP A 40 7.14 -1.08 6.89
C ASP A 40 8.63 -0.77 6.67
N GLY A 41 9.50 -1.72 7.01
CA GLY A 41 10.94 -1.64 6.71
C GLY A 41 11.24 -1.59 5.21
N LEU A 42 10.56 -2.39 4.38
CA LEU A 42 10.73 -2.37 2.93
C LEU A 42 10.27 -1.04 2.33
N VAL A 43 9.10 -0.55 2.72
CA VAL A 43 8.59 0.75 2.26
C VAL A 43 9.51 1.87 2.73
N GLY A 44 9.98 1.81 3.98
CA GLY A 44 10.92 2.78 4.55
C GLY A 44 12.29 2.78 3.86
N ALA A 45 12.76 1.62 3.40
CA ALA A 45 14.03 1.49 2.68
C ALA A 45 14.05 2.19 1.32
N ALA A 46 12.89 2.48 0.73
CA ALA A 46 12.78 3.28 -0.49
C ALA A 46 12.98 4.78 -0.23
N ILE A 47 12.71 5.25 0.99
CA ILE A 47 12.79 6.68 1.34
C ILE A 47 14.24 7.17 1.28
N GLY A 48 14.45 8.33 0.66
CA GLY A 48 15.77 8.92 0.43
C GLY A 48 16.49 8.39 -0.81
N ARG A 49 15.95 7.35 -1.46
CA ARG A 49 16.51 6.82 -2.70
C ARG A 49 15.98 7.60 -3.92
N PRO A 50 16.74 7.65 -5.01
CA PRO A 50 16.22 8.15 -6.28
C PRO A 50 15.09 7.25 -6.78
N LEU A 51 14.14 7.84 -7.49
CA LEU A 51 13.11 7.12 -8.24
C LEU A 51 13.78 6.07 -9.13
N PRO A 52 13.43 4.78 -9.01
CA PRO A 52 13.98 3.72 -9.87
C PRO A 52 13.83 4.08 -11.34
N ALA A 53 14.83 3.75 -12.15
CA ALA A 53 14.73 3.96 -13.59
C ALA A 53 13.64 3.07 -14.18
N PHE A 54 12.73 3.65 -14.96
CA PHE A 54 11.64 2.93 -15.60
C PHE A 54 11.24 3.54 -16.94
N ARG A 55 10.58 2.73 -17.74
CA ARG A 55 9.87 3.12 -18.96
C ARG A 55 8.65 2.22 -19.08
N LEU A 56 7.48 2.78 -18.83
CA LEU A 56 6.21 2.07 -18.86
C LEU A 56 5.20 2.84 -19.72
N VAL A 57 4.24 2.11 -20.25
CA VAL A 57 3.14 2.70 -21.02
C VAL A 57 1.88 2.65 -20.16
N ASP A 58 1.12 3.72 -20.15
CA ASP A 58 -0.17 3.75 -19.46
C ASP A 58 -1.28 3.11 -20.31
N MET A 59 -2.45 2.96 -19.72
CA MET A 59 -3.63 2.42 -20.39
C MET A 59 -4.11 3.26 -21.59
N GLY A 60 -3.70 4.52 -21.67
CA GLY A 60 -3.99 5.43 -22.79
C GLY A 60 -2.96 5.35 -23.92
N GLY A 61 -1.88 4.58 -23.75
CA GLY A 61 -0.80 4.44 -24.72
C GLY A 61 0.31 5.50 -24.58
N ALA A 62 0.24 6.38 -23.58
CA ALA A 62 1.31 7.34 -23.31
C ALA A 62 2.48 6.70 -22.56
N GLU A 63 3.70 7.04 -22.98
CA GLU A 63 4.92 6.56 -22.35
C GLU A 63 5.30 7.42 -21.15
N TRP A 64 5.67 6.77 -20.06
CA TRP A 64 6.14 7.38 -18.80
C TRP A 64 7.54 6.89 -18.46
N SER A 65 8.41 7.82 -18.09
CA SER A 65 9.79 7.53 -17.72
C SER A 65 10.29 8.56 -16.70
N ASN A 66 11.46 8.32 -16.12
CA ASN A 66 12.11 9.29 -15.24
C ASN A 66 12.34 10.64 -15.93
N GLU A 67 12.65 10.65 -17.24
CA GLU A 67 12.84 11.89 -18.02
C GLU A 67 11.55 12.69 -18.12
N ALA A 68 10.42 12.01 -18.35
CA ALA A 68 9.10 12.65 -18.44
C ALA A 68 8.64 13.26 -17.12
N LEU A 69 9.19 12.76 -16.00
CA LEU A 69 8.83 13.20 -14.63
C LEU A 69 9.82 14.25 -14.07
N ARG A 70 10.89 14.56 -14.78
CA ARG A 70 11.94 15.46 -14.27
C ARG A 70 11.40 16.85 -13.93
N GLY A 71 11.77 17.35 -12.75
CA GLY A 71 11.36 18.66 -12.26
C GLY A 71 9.93 18.74 -11.75
N ARG A 72 9.24 17.59 -11.66
CA ARG A 72 7.86 17.52 -11.15
C ARG A 72 7.81 16.72 -9.86
N ARG A 73 6.90 17.07 -8.97
CA ARG A 73 6.55 16.23 -7.81
C ARG A 73 5.69 15.08 -8.30
N VAL A 74 5.93 13.86 -7.80
CA VAL A 74 5.24 12.68 -8.30
C VAL A 74 4.58 11.91 -7.16
N LEU A 75 3.36 11.49 -7.39
CA LEU A 75 2.65 10.50 -6.60
C LEU A 75 2.58 9.19 -7.38
N LEU A 76 3.05 8.11 -6.76
CA LEU A 76 2.92 6.75 -7.29
C LEU A 76 2.01 5.97 -6.35
N HIS A 77 0.77 5.73 -6.77
CA HIS A 77 -0.23 5.01 -5.99
C HIS A 77 -0.34 3.56 -6.49
N PHE A 78 0.25 2.62 -5.72
CA PHE A 78 0.23 1.20 -6.01
C PHE A 78 -1.07 0.56 -5.52
N PHE A 79 -1.77 -0.12 -6.40
CA PHE A 79 -3.02 -0.82 -6.12
C PHE A 79 -3.15 -2.11 -6.95
N ARG A 80 -4.14 -2.93 -6.64
CA ARG A 80 -4.40 -4.19 -7.33
C ARG A 80 -5.87 -4.58 -7.31
N SER A 81 -6.24 -5.56 -8.11
CA SER A 81 -7.53 -6.25 -8.00
C SER A 81 -7.64 -7.00 -6.66
N PHE A 82 -8.85 -7.26 -6.24
CA PHE A 82 -9.17 -7.98 -4.98
C PHE A 82 -8.55 -7.35 -3.74
N CYS A 83 -8.52 -6.01 -3.68
CA CYS A 83 -7.95 -5.24 -2.59
C CYS A 83 -9.03 -4.34 -1.96
N GLY A 84 -9.70 -4.83 -0.92
CA GLY A 84 -10.78 -4.09 -0.27
C GLY A 84 -10.37 -2.73 0.31
N SER A 85 -9.11 -2.56 0.74
CA SER A 85 -8.58 -1.27 1.18
C SER A 85 -8.33 -0.31 0.02
N CYS A 86 -7.94 -0.82 -1.17
CA CYS A 86 -7.82 -0.01 -2.39
C CYS A 86 -9.20 0.47 -2.84
N ASP A 87 -10.19 -0.44 -2.88
CA ASP A 87 -11.58 -0.11 -3.21
C ASP A 87 -12.13 0.98 -2.27
N ALA A 88 -11.81 0.88 -0.97
CA ALA A 88 -12.29 1.81 0.05
C ALA A 88 -11.64 3.21 -0.03
N GLU A 89 -10.42 3.35 -0.60
CA GLU A 89 -9.77 4.66 -0.76
C GLU A 89 -10.01 5.32 -2.12
N ALA A 90 -10.44 4.56 -3.14
CA ALA A 90 -10.62 5.06 -4.50
C ALA A 90 -11.49 6.32 -4.62
N PRO A 91 -12.61 6.49 -3.88
CA PRO A 91 -13.36 7.75 -3.88
C PRO A 91 -12.53 8.96 -3.44
N GLY A 92 -11.64 8.75 -2.46
CA GLY A 92 -10.68 9.77 -1.99
C GLY A 92 -9.70 10.18 -3.08
N TRP A 93 -9.14 9.20 -3.80
CA TRP A 93 -8.25 9.45 -4.94
C TRP A 93 -8.95 10.24 -6.05
N ARG A 94 -10.14 9.84 -6.48
CA ARG A 94 -10.91 10.59 -7.49
C ARG A 94 -11.17 12.05 -7.07
N SER A 95 -11.46 12.28 -5.79
CA SER A 95 -11.60 13.65 -5.27
C SER A 95 -10.29 14.43 -5.27
N LEU A 96 -9.17 13.76 -5.00
CA LEU A 96 -7.85 14.38 -4.96
C LEU A 96 -7.35 14.73 -6.36
N GLU A 97 -7.57 13.85 -7.36
CA GLU A 97 -7.14 14.04 -8.75
C GLU A 97 -7.47 15.41 -9.33
N SER A 98 -8.66 15.93 -9.01
CA SER A 98 -9.13 17.23 -9.50
C SER A 98 -8.56 18.44 -8.74
N LYS A 99 -7.86 18.20 -7.62
CA LYS A 99 -7.34 19.25 -6.73
C LYS A 99 -5.82 19.33 -6.74
N LEU A 100 -5.14 18.38 -7.40
CA LEU A 100 -3.68 18.36 -7.45
C LEU A 100 -3.15 19.58 -8.20
N PRO A 101 -2.09 20.24 -7.68
CA PRO A 101 -1.38 21.30 -8.41
C PRO A 101 -0.85 20.82 -9.76
N ASP A 102 -0.70 21.72 -10.71
CA ASP A 102 -0.25 21.40 -12.07
C ASP A 102 1.15 20.81 -12.14
N ASP A 103 2.00 21.09 -11.17
CA ASP A 103 3.35 20.56 -11.05
C ASP A 103 3.39 19.16 -10.39
N VAL A 104 2.26 18.63 -9.95
CA VAL A 104 2.15 17.29 -9.38
C VAL A 104 1.64 16.30 -10.41
N VAL A 105 2.43 15.26 -10.68
CA VAL A 105 2.01 14.11 -11.49
C VAL A 105 1.51 13.01 -10.58
N LEU A 106 0.27 12.58 -10.77
CA LEU A 106 -0.25 11.36 -10.15
C LEU A 106 -0.27 10.24 -11.19
N LEU A 107 0.39 9.14 -10.86
CA LEU A 107 0.36 7.88 -11.62
C LEU A 107 -0.20 6.78 -10.71
N HIS A 108 -1.29 6.20 -11.10
CA HIS A 108 -1.78 4.97 -10.49
C HIS A 108 -0.99 3.78 -11.05
N VAL A 109 -0.59 2.86 -10.21
CA VAL A 109 0.30 1.74 -10.55
C VAL A 109 -0.41 0.44 -10.22
N MET A 110 -0.90 -0.25 -11.25
CA MET A 110 -1.58 -1.54 -11.13
C MET A 110 -0.55 -2.67 -11.09
N THR A 111 -0.61 -3.52 -10.07
CA THR A 111 0.34 -4.63 -9.87
C THR A 111 -0.19 -6.00 -10.28
N ASP A 112 -1.35 -6.09 -10.91
CA ASP A 112 -2.02 -7.34 -11.25
C ASP A 112 -1.19 -8.25 -12.15
N ALA A 113 -0.48 -7.69 -13.14
CA ALA A 113 0.36 -8.47 -14.05
C ALA A 113 1.50 -9.18 -13.29
N VAL A 114 2.08 -8.52 -12.29
CA VAL A 114 3.13 -9.08 -11.42
C VAL A 114 2.57 -10.19 -10.52
N LEU A 115 1.31 -10.07 -10.12
CA LEU A 115 0.62 -11.04 -9.28
C LEU A 115 0.01 -12.21 -10.07
N GLY A 116 0.05 -12.14 -11.40
CA GLY A 116 -0.55 -13.16 -12.27
C GLY A 116 -2.08 -13.18 -12.22
N PHE A 117 -2.70 -12.03 -11.94
CA PHE A 117 -4.16 -11.94 -11.96
C PHE A 117 -4.69 -11.93 -13.39
N PRO A 118 -5.89 -12.50 -13.62
CA PRO A 118 -6.44 -12.59 -14.94
C PRO A 118 -6.84 -11.22 -15.50
N PRO A 119 -6.68 -10.98 -16.81
CA PRO A 119 -6.96 -9.67 -17.44
C PRO A 119 -8.36 -9.14 -17.19
N GLU A 120 -9.35 -10.03 -17.08
CA GLU A 120 -10.74 -9.65 -16.77
C GLU A 120 -10.91 -9.06 -15.37
N ALA A 121 -10.14 -9.52 -14.37
CA ALA A 121 -10.15 -8.94 -13.03
C ALA A 121 -9.55 -7.53 -13.04
N THR A 122 -8.45 -7.35 -13.78
CA THR A 122 -7.83 -6.04 -14.00
C THR A 122 -8.82 -5.08 -14.67
N ALA A 123 -9.45 -5.51 -15.76
CA ALA A 123 -10.43 -4.68 -16.49
C ALA A 123 -11.61 -4.28 -15.60
N ALA A 124 -12.17 -5.23 -14.84
CA ALA A 124 -13.27 -4.96 -13.91
C ALA A 124 -12.87 -3.98 -12.81
N THR A 125 -11.65 -4.09 -12.28
CA THR A 125 -11.13 -3.19 -11.26
C THR A 125 -10.93 -1.79 -11.82
N LEU A 126 -10.31 -1.64 -13.00
CA LEU A 126 -10.09 -0.34 -13.64
C LEU A 126 -11.42 0.37 -13.94
N GLN A 127 -12.44 -0.38 -14.40
CA GLN A 127 -13.77 0.16 -14.63
C GLN A 127 -14.44 0.63 -13.32
N ARG A 128 -14.28 -0.12 -12.23
CA ARG A 128 -14.85 0.20 -10.92
C ARG A 128 -14.16 1.39 -10.27
N GLU A 129 -12.83 1.43 -10.28
CA GLU A 129 -12.05 2.51 -9.69
C GLU A 129 -12.18 3.82 -10.48
N ALA A 130 -12.31 3.74 -11.80
CA ALA A 130 -12.58 4.86 -12.71
C ALA A 130 -11.69 6.08 -12.46
N PHE A 131 -10.39 5.86 -12.29
CA PHE A 131 -9.41 6.92 -12.12
C PHE A 131 -9.31 7.78 -13.39
N ALA A 132 -9.23 9.11 -13.22
CA ALA A 132 -9.08 10.05 -14.33
C ALA A 132 -7.61 10.28 -14.72
N ARG A 133 -6.67 9.95 -13.80
CA ARG A 133 -5.22 10.06 -14.04
C ARG A 133 -4.67 8.77 -14.63
N PRO A 134 -3.47 8.82 -15.27
CA PRO A 134 -2.86 7.66 -15.92
C PRO A 134 -2.73 6.45 -14.98
N VAL A 135 -3.01 5.26 -15.53
CA VAL A 135 -2.79 3.99 -14.85
C VAL A 135 -1.68 3.23 -15.59
N LEU A 136 -0.56 3.00 -14.90
CA LEU A 136 0.56 2.20 -15.39
C LEU A 136 0.33 0.74 -15.01
N MET A 137 0.62 -0.17 -15.93
CA MET A 137 0.73 -1.60 -15.66
C MET A 137 2.16 -1.89 -15.23
N ALA A 138 2.35 -2.15 -13.92
CA ALA A 138 3.68 -2.44 -13.38
C ALA A 138 4.22 -3.77 -13.89
N ASP A 139 5.51 -3.79 -14.20
CA ASP A 139 6.28 -5.02 -14.34
C ASP A 139 7.07 -5.34 -13.04
N ALA A 140 7.69 -6.52 -13.01
CA ALA A 140 8.43 -7.00 -11.86
C ALA A 140 9.63 -6.08 -11.52
N ALA A 141 10.33 -5.58 -12.53
CA ALA A 141 11.51 -4.73 -12.34
C ALA A 141 11.14 -3.39 -11.71
N PHE A 142 10.00 -2.81 -12.13
CA PHE A 142 9.48 -1.58 -11.55
C PHE A 142 9.12 -1.76 -10.06
N VAL A 143 8.38 -2.83 -9.72
CA VAL A 143 8.00 -3.10 -8.33
C VAL A 143 9.22 -3.36 -7.44
N ASP A 144 10.22 -4.12 -7.92
CA ASP A 144 11.44 -4.41 -7.18
C ASP A 144 12.24 -3.15 -6.84
N GLY A 145 12.13 -2.11 -7.65
CA GLY A 145 12.72 -0.81 -7.38
C GLY A 145 12.21 -0.12 -6.11
N PHE A 146 11.02 -0.49 -5.63
CA PHE A 146 10.35 0.13 -4.47
C PHE A 146 10.32 -0.78 -3.25
N HIS A 147 9.55 -1.87 -3.29
CA HIS A 147 9.25 -2.70 -2.11
C HIS A 147 9.35 -4.20 -2.34
N GLN A 148 10.08 -4.62 -3.38
CA GLN A 148 10.30 -6.02 -3.80
C GLN A 148 9.04 -6.70 -4.38
N VAL A 149 9.23 -7.43 -5.47
CA VAL A 149 8.18 -8.19 -6.18
C VAL A 149 7.48 -9.21 -5.29
N SER A 150 8.21 -9.86 -4.39
CA SER A 150 7.64 -10.83 -3.44
C SER A 150 6.57 -10.25 -2.51
N TRP A 151 6.52 -8.93 -2.37
CA TRP A 151 5.55 -8.18 -1.56
C TRP A 151 4.59 -7.33 -2.38
N SER A 152 4.49 -7.54 -3.68
CA SER A 152 3.60 -6.80 -4.58
C SER A 152 2.11 -6.92 -4.25
N ASN A 153 1.73 -7.91 -3.42
CA ASN A 153 0.38 -8.06 -2.87
C ASN A 153 0.09 -7.12 -1.69
N VAL A 154 1.09 -6.43 -1.15
CA VAL A 154 0.89 -5.43 -0.07
C VAL A 154 0.49 -4.11 -0.71
N THR A 155 -0.80 -3.87 -0.78
CA THR A 155 -1.42 -2.67 -1.33
C THR A 155 -2.55 -2.20 -0.41
N PRO A 156 -2.92 -0.91 -0.45
CA PRO A 156 -2.30 0.15 -1.24
C PRO A 156 -0.99 0.67 -0.62
N ILE A 157 -0.10 1.19 -1.47
CA ILE A 157 1.09 1.94 -1.04
C ILE A 157 1.19 3.19 -1.91
N THR A 158 1.47 4.34 -1.29
CA THR A 158 1.70 5.58 -2.02
C THR A 158 3.10 6.10 -1.75
N TYR A 159 3.89 6.29 -2.80
CA TYR A 159 5.16 6.98 -2.70
C TYR A 159 5.03 8.43 -3.17
N VAL A 160 5.66 9.33 -2.44
CA VAL A 160 5.74 10.76 -2.78
C VAL A 160 7.19 11.06 -3.14
N VAL A 161 7.39 11.57 -4.36
CA VAL A 161 8.69 11.88 -4.93
C VAL A 161 8.79 13.39 -5.14
N ASP A 162 9.91 13.98 -4.76
CA ASP A 162 10.17 15.41 -4.97
C ASP A 162 10.58 15.74 -6.42
N ALA A 163 10.69 17.02 -6.72
CA ALA A 163 11.07 17.51 -8.05
C ALA A 163 12.51 17.10 -8.46
N ALA A 164 13.37 16.75 -7.49
CA ALA A 164 14.71 16.21 -7.78
C ALA A 164 14.68 14.71 -8.10
N GLY A 165 13.50 14.06 -8.02
CA GLY A 165 13.34 12.63 -8.27
C GLY A 165 13.72 11.76 -7.09
N THR A 166 13.68 12.29 -5.85
CA THR A 166 13.97 11.53 -4.64
C THR A 166 12.67 11.13 -3.93
N ILE A 167 12.55 9.87 -3.55
CA ILE A 167 11.41 9.36 -2.77
C ILE A 167 11.49 9.95 -1.36
N ARG A 168 10.47 10.73 -0.97
CA ARG A 168 10.43 11.42 0.34
C ARG A 168 9.52 10.75 1.33
N PHE A 169 8.42 10.16 0.86
CA PHE A 169 7.49 9.43 1.73
C PHE A 169 7.08 8.11 1.09
N GLY A 170 6.83 7.12 1.96
CA GLY A 170 6.18 5.86 1.63
C GLY A 170 5.02 5.66 2.61
N LEU A 171 3.80 5.75 2.10
CA LEU A 171 2.56 5.67 2.87
C LEU A 171 1.91 4.31 2.59
N ARG A 172 1.94 3.41 3.58
CA ARG A 172 1.36 2.07 3.45
C ARG A 172 -0.06 2.02 4.00
N GLY A 173 -0.91 1.28 3.30
CA GLY A 173 -2.33 1.12 3.64
C GLY A 173 -3.17 2.31 3.18
N ARG A 174 -4.47 2.20 3.43
CA ARG A 174 -5.43 3.23 3.06
C ARG A 174 -5.04 4.59 3.63
N GLN A 175 -5.02 5.60 2.77
CA GLN A 175 -4.73 6.98 3.12
C GLN A 175 -5.98 7.85 3.01
N GLU A 176 -6.12 8.81 3.92
CA GLU A 176 -7.08 9.88 3.76
C GLU A 176 -6.49 10.97 2.84
N PRO A 177 -7.30 11.60 1.95
CA PRO A 177 -6.80 12.61 1.01
C PRO A 177 -5.94 13.70 1.67
N ALA A 178 -6.36 14.20 2.83
CA ALA A 178 -5.62 15.21 3.59
C ALA A 178 -4.22 14.76 4.03
N THR A 179 -3.99 13.46 4.21
CA THR A 179 -2.65 12.93 4.52
C THR A 179 -1.74 12.99 3.29
N VAL A 180 -2.26 12.63 2.12
CA VAL A 180 -1.55 12.71 0.86
C VAL A 180 -1.25 14.19 0.50
N GLU A 181 -2.23 15.08 0.65
CA GLU A 181 -2.06 16.52 0.44
C GLU A 181 -0.95 17.11 1.32
N ARG A 182 -0.91 16.75 2.61
CA ARG A 182 0.18 17.18 3.51
C ARG A 182 1.55 16.64 3.07
N ALA A 183 1.62 15.39 2.63
CA ALA A 183 2.86 14.80 2.16
C ALA A 183 3.37 15.49 0.89
N ILE A 184 2.46 15.83 -0.05
CA ILE A 184 2.80 16.61 -1.25
C ILE A 184 3.28 18.02 -0.88
N ALA A 185 2.60 18.69 0.06
CA ALA A 185 2.98 20.04 0.48
C ALA A 185 4.33 20.09 1.20
N ALA A 186 4.76 18.96 1.80
CA ALA A 186 6.04 18.85 2.49
C ALA A 186 7.25 18.63 1.56
N VAL A 187 7.03 18.37 0.27
CA VAL A 187 8.10 18.18 -0.73
C VAL A 187 8.11 19.35 -1.73
N GLN A 188 9.31 19.82 -2.04
CA GLN A 188 9.56 20.89 -2.99
C GLN A 188 10.19 20.33 -4.27
#